data_182a0e402af3063da2ea3f272cf3cfe8
#
_entry.id   182a0e402af3063da2ea3f272cf3cfe8
#
_cell.length_a   1.000
_cell.length_b   1.000
_cell.length_c   1.000
_cell.angle_alpha   90.00
_cell.angle_beta   90.00
_cell.angle_gamma   90.00
#
_symmetry.space_group_name_H-M   'P 1'
#
loop_
_entity.id
_entity.type
_entity.pdbx_description
1 polymer ?
#
loop_
_entity_poly.entity_id
_entity_poly.type
_entity_poly.pdbx_seq_one_letter_code
_entity_poly.pdbx_strand_id
1 'polypeptide(L)'
;MIEGLYPVLPFVVGALLCFLLGGIARKVIAIATPVVGLLGLLGLPYGTSFPVSFFGFDLILVDLDKLSYLFALLFHIAGIIGVLYALHIKSRVETSAALLYAGSAVATVLAGDLVTLFIGWEMLALTSAFIVWARDSEKALAIGSRYLVFQVLSGLSLLAGLLIHHQAGGSLLISELGVLDLASPGVPWILLAFGVKAGFPMLHTWIVDTYPAASATGTVFLSAFTTKTAVYALARFFPGTEELITVGAVMTFFPIFYAVIENDLRKVLSYSMINQIGFMVVGIGIGTEMAVNGAVSHAFNDVLFKGLLFMSMGAVMHVTGKTRGTDLGGLWRKMPITTVLCLVGAASISAVPLFSGFVSKSMIMSAALYEGHVWLWFLLLFASAGVLEHAGIKIPYFAFFAHDSKLEAKEPPVNMLLAMAVGAALCIFIGCNPGWLYGMLPFTVTYEPFTTSHVLTQLQLLLFASLSVVVLMKTGTYPPELVRENLDFDFFYRKGGRLLGWIVDNPIGRGAAGLSRFILDEAPAKVLGLVQKIPAHLPVHWQMVLPGLLLLLALLAFLLANLF
;
A
#
# COMPACT_ATOMS: atom_id res chain seq x y z
N MET A 1 21.55 -23.69 8.03
CA MET A 1 20.82 -22.39 8.00
C MET A 1 21.74 -21.39 7.35
N ILE A 2 21.20 -20.46 6.57
CA ILE A 2 22.00 -19.43 5.87
C ILE A 2 22.18 -18.29 6.88
N GLU A 3 23.11 -18.48 7.83
CA GLU A 3 23.43 -17.46 8.83
C GLU A 3 24.07 -16.25 8.14
N GLY A 4 23.54 -15.05 8.39
CA GLY A 4 24.09 -13.78 7.89
C GLY A 4 23.67 -13.39 6.46
N LEU A 5 22.72 -14.07 5.83
CA LEU A 5 22.21 -13.63 4.53
C LEU A 5 21.33 -12.38 4.70
N TYR A 6 21.74 -11.27 4.06
CA TYR A 6 20.90 -10.09 3.98
C TYR A 6 19.58 -10.40 3.24
N PRO A 7 18.39 -10.28 3.90
CA PRO A 7 17.12 -10.79 3.34
C PRO A 7 16.69 -10.16 2.01
N VAL A 8 17.22 -8.98 1.67
CA VAL A 8 16.91 -8.26 0.41
C VAL A 8 17.73 -8.78 -0.77
N LEU A 9 18.94 -9.31 -0.52
CA LEU A 9 19.84 -9.76 -1.58
C LEU A 9 19.20 -10.80 -2.53
N PRO A 10 18.45 -11.81 -2.06
CA PRO A 10 17.76 -12.74 -2.93
C PRO A 10 16.81 -12.05 -3.92
N PHE A 11 16.12 -10.97 -3.50
CA PHE A 11 15.20 -10.25 -4.37
C PHE A 11 15.92 -9.54 -5.53
N VAL A 12 17.08 -8.93 -5.25
CA VAL A 12 17.89 -8.27 -6.29
C VAL A 12 18.45 -9.30 -7.27
N VAL A 13 19.06 -10.37 -6.76
CA VAL A 13 19.63 -11.43 -7.60
C VAL A 13 18.53 -12.16 -8.37
N GLY A 14 17.43 -12.52 -7.69
CA GLY A 14 16.30 -13.20 -8.27
C GLY A 14 15.62 -12.39 -9.38
N ALA A 15 15.46 -11.08 -9.19
CA ALA A 15 14.92 -10.18 -10.21
C ALA A 15 15.81 -10.12 -11.46
N LEU A 16 17.13 -10.00 -11.28
CA LEU A 16 18.10 -10.02 -12.37
C LEU A 16 18.03 -11.33 -13.15
N LEU A 17 18.05 -12.46 -12.44
CA LEU A 17 17.94 -13.78 -13.06
C LEU A 17 16.59 -13.99 -13.77
N CYS A 18 15.47 -13.51 -13.20
CA CYS A 18 14.16 -13.56 -13.84
C CYS A 18 14.08 -12.70 -15.10
N PHE A 19 14.83 -11.61 -15.17
CA PHE A 19 14.94 -10.77 -16.36
C PHE A 19 15.73 -11.46 -17.48
N LEU A 20 16.84 -12.11 -17.13
CA LEU A 20 17.71 -12.76 -18.08
C LEU A 20 17.15 -14.10 -18.57
N LEU A 21 16.57 -14.90 -17.68
CA LEU A 21 16.11 -16.25 -17.95
C LEU A 21 14.62 -16.28 -18.38
N GLY A 22 14.22 -17.41 -18.98
CA GLY A 22 12.85 -17.63 -19.43
C GLY A 22 12.31 -19.01 -19.02
N GLY A 23 11.07 -19.30 -19.40
CA GLY A 23 10.46 -20.62 -19.24
C GLY A 23 10.34 -21.08 -17.78
N ILE A 24 10.64 -22.34 -17.52
CA ILE A 24 10.53 -22.97 -16.22
C ILE A 24 11.56 -22.39 -15.23
N ALA A 25 12.79 -22.12 -15.69
CA ALA A 25 13.84 -21.57 -14.84
C ALA A 25 13.41 -20.26 -14.18
N ARG A 26 12.80 -19.33 -14.93
CA ARG A 26 12.26 -18.09 -14.37
C ARG A 26 11.21 -18.34 -13.29
N LYS A 27 10.28 -19.29 -13.51
CA LYS A 27 9.22 -19.60 -12.55
C LYS A 27 9.79 -20.15 -11.24
N VAL A 28 10.78 -21.04 -11.33
CA VAL A 28 11.46 -21.61 -10.16
C VAL A 28 12.20 -20.53 -9.38
N ILE A 29 12.96 -19.68 -10.07
CA ILE A 29 13.67 -18.56 -9.45
C ILE A 29 12.71 -17.58 -8.82
N ALA A 30 11.62 -17.22 -9.51
CA ALA A 30 10.65 -16.29 -8.97
C ALA A 30 10.05 -16.77 -7.64
N ILE A 31 9.71 -18.07 -7.49
CA ILE A 31 9.22 -18.62 -6.22
C ILE A 31 10.35 -18.73 -5.19
N ALA A 32 11.53 -19.21 -5.61
CA ALA A 32 12.64 -19.41 -4.71
C ALA A 32 13.10 -18.08 -4.05
N THR A 33 13.02 -16.97 -4.77
CA THR A 33 13.47 -15.65 -4.33
C THR A 33 12.85 -15.23 -2.99
N PRO A 34 11.54 -15.05 -2.85
CA PRO A 34 10.96 -14.65 -1.55
C PRO A 34 11.06 -15.75 -0.48
N VAL A 35 11.13 -17.03 -0.87
CA VAL A 35 11.34 -18.14 0.08
C VAL A 35 12.75 -18.08 0.67
N VAL A 36 13.78 -17.89 -0.15
CA VAL A 36 15.18 -17.76 0.34
C VAL A 36 15.34 -16.51 1.18
N GLY A 37 14.70 -15.38 0.79
CA GLY A 37 14.68 -14.17 1.61
C GLY A 37 14.03 -14.41 2.97
N LEU A 38 12.90 -15.13 3.01
CA LEU A 38 12.21 -15.51 4.25
C LEU A 38 13.09 -16.39 5.14
N LEU A 39 13.77 -17.39 4.57
CA LEU A 39 14.70 -18.23 5.33
C LEU A 39 15.85 -17.41 5.90
N GLY A 40 16.35 -16.44 5.15
CA GLY A 40 17.32 -15.45 5.63
C GLY A 40 16.80 -14.68 6.84
N LEU A 41 15.59 -14.12 6.75
CA LEU A 41 14.95 -13.37 7.84
C LEU A 41 14.75 -14.23 9.09
N LEU A 42 14.24 -15.45 8.93
CA LEU A 42 14.01 -16.39 10.04
C LEU A 42 15.32 -16.85 10.74
N GLY A 43 16.46 -16.72 10.07
CA GLY A 43 17.78 -17.01 10.62
C GLY A 43 18.39 -15.85 11.41
N LEU A 44 17.79 -14.65 11.39
CA LEU A 44 18.33 -13.47 12.08
C LEU A 44 17.72 -13.33 13.48
N PRO A 45 18.52 -13.23 14.55
CA PRO A 45 18.02 -12.90 15.88
C PRO A 45 17.63 -11.42 15.97
N TYR A 46 16.72 -11.10 16.88
CA TYR A 46 16.42 -9.71 17.22
C TYR A 46 17.67 -8.96 17.69
N GLY A 47 17.77 -7.69 17.35
CA GLY A 47 18.95 -6.86 17.61
C GLY A 47 20.07 -7.03 16.58
N THR A 48 19.86 -7.83 15.52
CA THR A 48 20.84 -7.91 14.43
C THR A 48 20.95 -6.57 13.72
N SER A 49 22.18 -6.06 13.57
CA SER A 49 22.49 -4.84 12.84
C SER A 49 23.57 -5.12 11.79
N PHE A 50 23.35 -4.64 10.55
CA PHE A 50 24.32 -4.73 9.45
C PHE A 50 24.79 -3.34 9.04
N PRO A 51 25.84 -2.79 9.69
CA PRO A 51 26.45 -1.55 9.28
C PRO A 51 27.27 -1.71 8.00
N VAL A 52 27.18 -0.76 7.09
CA VAL A 52 27.96 -0.69 5.85
C VAL A 52 28.42 0.74 5.61
N SER A 53 29.73 0.93 5.44
CA SER A 53 30.27 2.23 5.06
C SER A 53 30.22 2.40 3.54
N PHE A 54 29.49 3.39 3.05
CA PHE A 54 29.29 3.65 1.63
C PHE A 54 29.43 5.14 1.34
N PHE A 55 30.41 5.49 0.53
CA PHE A 55 30.73 6.89 0.15
C PHE A 55 30.86 7.86 1.35
N GLY A 56 31.39 7.39 2.48
CA GLY A 56 31.58 8.20 3.69
C GLY A 56 30.35 8.32 4.60
N PHE A 57 29.26 7.61 4.28
CA PHE A 57 28.14 7.40 5.18
C PHE A 57 28.25 6.03 5.86
N ASP A 58 28.00 5.99 7.14
CA ASP A 58 27.81 4.75 7.88
C ASP A 58 26.33 4.42 7.88
N LEU A 59 25.92 3.56 6.92
CA LEU A 59 24.55 3.12 6.72
C LEU A 59 24.29 1.86 7.52
N ILE A 60 23.07 1.69 8.02
CA ILE A 60 22.62 0.48 8.70
C ILE A 60 21.54 -0.18 7.84
N LEU A 61 21.96 -1.20 7.07
CA LEU A 61 21.07 -1.90 6.14
C LEU A 61 20.00 -2.74 6.84
N VAL A 62 20.27 -3.21 8.05
CA VAL A 62 19.34 -3.97 8.89
C VAL A 62 19.46 -3.48 10.32
N ASP A 63 18.33 -3.17 10.94
CA ASP A 63 18.14 -3.05 12.37
C ASP A 63 16.86 -3.82 12.74
N LEU A 64 17.04 -5.03 13.29
CA LEU A 64 15.96 -6.00 13.44
C LEU A 64 15.35 -5.94 14.83
N ASP A 65 14.18 -5.33 14.93
CA ASP A 65 13.31 -5.39 16.10
C ASP A 65 11.98 -6.11 15.81
N LYS A 66 11.08 -6.18 16.77
CA LYS A 66 9.79 -6.85 16.59
C LYS A 66 8.92 -6.21 15.52
N LEU A 67 8.93 -4.87 15.40
CA LEU A 67 8.11 -4.15 14.42
C LEU A 67 8.66 -4.39 13.00
N SER A 68 9.96 -4.20 12.78
CA SER A 68 10.62 -4.45 11.49
C SER A 68 10.53 -5.92 11.08
N TYR A 69 10.71 -6.86 12.04
CA TYR A 69 10.54 -8.28 11.79
C TYR A 69 9.14 -8.65 11.30
N LEU A 70 8.10 -8.13 11.97
CA LEU A 70 6.71 -8.45 11.62
C LEU A 70 6.35 -7.97 10.20
N PHE A 71 6.75 -6.75 9.84
CA PHE A 71 6.51 -6.23 8.49
C PHE A 71 7.39 -6.93 7.44
N ALA A 72 8.64 -7.24 7.75
CA ALA A 72 9.50 -8.02 6.85
C ALA A 72 8.92 -9.42 6.62
N LEU A 73 8.47 -10.12 7.66
CA LEU A 73 7.78 -11.41 7.56
C LEU A 73 6.53 -11.31 6.67
N LEU A 74 5.69 -10.31 6.92
CA LEU A 74 4.49 -10.04 6.12
C LEU A 74 4.83 -9.86 4.64
N PHE A 75 5.86 -9.08 4.33
CA PHE A 75 6.26 -8.80 2.96
C PHE A 75 6.84 -10.02 2.24
N HIS A 76 7.54 -10.90 2.94
CA HIS A 76 7.95 -12.18 2.37
C HIS A 76 6.76 -13.09 2.07
N ILE A 77 5.79 -13.20 3.00
CA ILE A 77 4.55 -13.97 2.79
C ILE A 77 3.78 -13.40 1.60
N ALA A 78 3.59 -12.08 1.55
CA ALA A 78 2.93 -11.41 0.43
C ALA A 78 3.66 -11.62 -0.90
N GLY A 79 5.00 -11.59 -0.87
CA GLY A 79 5.85 -11.88 -2.02
C GLY A 79 5.66 -13.31 -2.53
N ILE A 80 5.63 -14.31 -1.64
CA ILE A 80 5.36 -15.71 -1.99
C ILE A 80 3.98 -15.86 -2.63
N ILE A 81 2.93 -15.33 -2.00
CA ILE A 81 1.55 -15.40 -2.50
C ILE A 81 1.44 -14.68 -3.84
N GLY A 82 2.00 -13.47 -3.96
CA GLY A 82 1.97 -12.68 -5.18
C GLY A 82 2.69 -13.36 -6.35
N VAL A 83 3.88 -13.91 -6.12
CA VAL A 83 4.61 -14.66 -7.14
C VAL A 83 3.87 -15.94 -7.53
N LEU A 84 3.33 -16.69 -6.57
CA LEU A 84 2.53 -17.89 -6.85
C LEU A 84 1.32 -17.53 -7.73
N TYR A 85 0.63 -16.44 -7.40
CA TYR A 85 -0.50 -15.95 -8.20
C TYR A 85 -0.06 -15.56 -9.62
N ALA A 86 1.16 -15.03 -9.81
CA ALA A 86 1.69 -14.49 -11.06
C ALA A 86 2.43 -15.53 -11.94
N LEU A 87 2.57 -16.81 -11.57
CA LEU A 87 3.37 -17.80 -12.30
C LEU A 87 2.95 -18.06 -13.75
N HIS A 88 1.72 -17.72 -14.12
CA HIS A 88 1.23 -17.86 -15.50
C HIS A 88 1.69 -16.71 -16.42
N ILE A 89 2.24 -15.63 -15.88
CA ILE A 89 2.67 -14.46 -16.65
C ILE A 89 3.94 -14.77 -17.46
N LYS A 90 3.97 -14.24 -18.69
CA LYS A 90 5.13 -14.36 -19.58
C LYS A 90 6.06 -13.14 -19.53
N SER A 91 5.60 -11.99 -19.04
CA SER A 91 6.39 -10.74 -18.96
C SER A 91 7.57 -10.89 -18.01
N ARG A 92 8.78 -10.67 -18.51
CA ARG A 92 10.01 -10.64 -17.72
C ARG A 92 10.07 -9.37 -16.87
N VAL A 93 9.66 -8.24 -17.47
CA VAL A 93 9.66 -6.94 -16.82
C VAL A 93 8.74 -6.95 -15.57
N GLU A 94 7.49 -7.44 -15.73
CA GLU A 94 6.54 -7.50 -14.63
C GLU A 94 7.04 -8.41 -13.50
N THR A 95 7.58 -9.59 -13.85
CA THR A 95 8.12 -10.52 -12.83
C THR A 95 9.30 -9.91 -12.07
N SER A 96 10.26 -9.31 -12.78
CA SER A 96 11.45 -8.72 -12.16
C SER A 96 11.10 -7.46 -11.35
N ALA A 97 10.22 -6.61 -11.88
CA ALA A 97 9.74 -5.43 -11.16
C ALA A 97 9.00 -5.81 -9.87
N ALA A 98 8.18 -6.87 -9.90
CA ALA A 98 7.45 -7.37 -8.73
C ALA A 98 8.41 -7.87 -7.63
N LEU A 99 9.48 -8.59 -8.00
CA LEU A 99 10.50 -9.04 -7.05
C LEU A 99 11.28 -7.87 -6.47
N LEU A 100 11.74 -6.93 -7.30
CA LEU A 100 12.42 -5.73 -6.81
C LEU A 100 11.52 -4.88 -5.91
N TYR A 101 10.25 -4.78 -6.24
CA TYR A 101 9.28 -4.05 -5.44
C TYR A 101 9.09 -4.67 -4.06
N ALA A 102 8.94 -6.00 -3.98
CA ALA A 102 8.89 -6.71 -2.70
C ALA A 102 10.20 -6.54 -1.91
N GLY A 103 11.35 -6.69 -2.58
CA GLY A 103 12.67 -6.49 -1.97
C GLY A 103 12.87 -5.07 -1.45
N SER A 104 12.40 -4.05 -2.18
CA SER A 104 12.46 -2.65 -1.74
C SER A 104 11.61 -2.39 -0.50
N ALA A 105 10.43 -3.03 -0.39
CA ALA A 105 9.61 -2.94 0.81
C ALA A 105 10.31 -3.58 2.02
N VAL A 106 10.90 -4.78 1.83
CA VAL A 106 11.70 -5.44 2.87
C VAL A 106 12.89 -4.58 3.29
N ALA A 107 13.62 -3.99 2.31
CA ALA A 107 14.74 -3.09 2.60
C ALA A 107 14.33 -1.89 3.44
N THR A 108 13.18 -1.27 3.11
CA THR A 108 12.68 -0.09 3.82
C THR A 108 12.33 -0.39 5.27
N VAL A 109 11.67 -1.52 5.55
CA VAL A 109 11.26 -1.84 6.93
C VAL A 109 12.40 -2.41 7.77
N LEU A 110 13.47 -2.91 7.17
CA LEU A 110 14.67 -3.36 7.86
C LEU A 110 15.71 -2.25 8.07
N ALA A 111 15.56 -1.10 7.43
CA ALA A 111 16.51 0.01 7.52
C ALA A 111 16.71 0.47 8.97
N GLY A 112 17.96 0.65 9.38
CA GLY A 112 18.34 1.14 10.71
C GLY A 112 18.69 2.64 10.73
N ASP A 113 18.72 3.28 9.57
CA ASP A 113 18.89 4.73 9.43
C ASP A 113 17.94 5.33 8.39
N LEU A 114 17.71 6.63 8.47
CA LEU A 114 16.77 7.33 7.61
C LEU A 114 17.25 7.42 6.15
N VAL A 115 18.55 7.33 5.87
CA VAL A 115 19.10 7.37 4.51
C VAL A 115 18.85 6.03 3.83
N THR A 116 19.12 4.92 4.52
CA THR A 116 18.79 3.56 4.05
C THR A 116 17.29 3.41 3.82
N LEU A 117 16.46 3.93 4.74
CA LEU A 117 15.01 3.95 4.58
C LEU A 117 14.61 4.74 3.32
N PHE A 118 15.19 5.91 3.09
CA PHE A 118 14.93 6.74 1.90
C PHE A 118 15.30 6.00 0.60
N ILE A 119 16.44 5.32 0.55
CA ILE A 119 16.86 4.53 -0.63
C ILE A 119 15.81 3.45 -0.94
N GLY A 120 15.40 2.69 0.07
CA GLY A 120 14.34 1.68 -0.09
C GLY A 120 13.00 2.28 -0.52
N TRP A 121 12.65 3.46 0.04
CA TRP A 121 11.43 4.22 -0.28
C TRP A 121 11.36 4.67 -1.73
N GLU A 122 12.49 5.10 -2.31
CA GLU A 122 12.59 5.49 -3.72
C GLU A 122 12.60 4.28 -4.66
N MET A 123 13.33 3.22 -4.29
CA MET A 123 13.31 1.97 -5.06
C MET A 123 11.90 1.38 -5.11
N LEU A 124 11.13 1.48 -4.01
CA LEU A 124 9.73 1.08 -3.96
C LEU A 124 8.88 1.88 -4.96
N ALA A 125 9.11 3.20 -5.08
CA ALA A 125 8.41 4.07 -6.00
C ALA A 125 8.69 3.69 -7.48
N LEU A 126 9.96 3.54 -7.82
CA LEU A 126 10.39 3.23 -9.18
C LEU A 126 9.90 1.85 -9.62
N THR A 127 10.12 0.83 -8.81
CA THR A 127 9.78 -0.56 -9.18
C THR A 127 8.28 -0.78 -9.31
N SER A 128 7.46 -0.13 -8.48
CA SER A 128 6.00 -0.20 -8.58
C SER A 128 5.45 0.47 -9.84
N ALA A 129 6.07 1.54 -10.35
CA ALA A 129 5.66 2.17 -11.60
C ALA A 129 5.80 1.20 -12.80
N PHE A 130 6.88 0.40 -12.84
CA PHE A 130 7.04 -0.64 -13.86
C PHE A 130 5.95 -1.72 -13.81
N ILE A 131 5.41 -2.04 -12.62
CA ILE A 131 4.29 -2.97 -12.48
C ILE A 131 3.02 -2.40 -13.13
N VAL A 132 2.77 -1.11 -13.00
CA VAL A 132 1.62 -0.44 -13.62
C VAL A 132 1.78 -0.41 -15.13
N TRP A 133 2.96 -0.02 -15.62
CA TRP A 133 3.27 0.06 -17.05
C TRP A 133 3.29 -1.32 -17.73
N ALA A 134 3.55 -2.39 -16.98
CA ALA A 134 3.57 -3.76 -17.53
C ALA A 134 2.21 -4.22 -18.12
N ARG A 135 1.10 -3.52 -17.84
CA ARG A 135 -0.19 -3.80 -18.50
C ARG A 135 -0.19 -3.40 -20.00
N ASP A 136 0.79 -2.62 -20.44
CA ASP A 136 1.02 -2.24 -21.84
C ASP A 136 -0.23 -1.67 -22.54
N SER A 137 -0.83 -0.64 -21.95
CA SER A 137 -1.92 0.13 -22.55
C SER A 137 -1.68 1.63 -22.38
N GLU A 138 -2.12 2.45 -23.32
CA GLU A 138 -1.98 3.92 -23.24
C GLU A 138 -2.56 4.47 -21.93
N LYS A 139 -3.70 3.92 -21.49
CA LYS A 139 -4.31 4.29 -20.22
C LYS A 139 -3.41 3.94 -19.04
N ALA A 140 -2.78 2.75 -19.03
CA ALA A 140 -1.88 2.33 -17.96
C ALA A 140 -0.59 3.15 -17.95
N LEU A 141 -0.07 3.53 -19.12
CA LEU A 141 1.10 4.41 -19.24
C LEU A 141 0.80 5.80 -18.65
N ALA A 142 -0.30 6.42 -19.03
CA ALA A 142 -0.69 7.74 -18.50
C ALA A 142 -0.95 7.71 -16.99
N ILE A 143 -1.63 6.67 -16.48
CA ILE A 143 -1.90 6.52 -15.05
C ILE A 143 -0.61 6.23 -14.28
N GLY A 144 0.25 5.34 -14.78
CA GLY A 144 1.54 5.03 -14.16
C GLY A 144 2.46 6.24 -14.08
N SER A 145 2.46 7.12 -15.09
CA SER A 145 3.21 8.38 -15.06
C SER A 145 2.69 9.33 -13.96
N ARG A 146 1.35 9.50 -13.85
CA ARG A 146 0.76 10.28 -12.75
C ARG A 146 1.06 9.68 -11.38
N TYR A 147 0.97 8.35 -11.28
CA TYR A 147 1.36 7.62 -10.08
C TYR A 147 2.80 7.95 -9.66
N LEU A 148 3.73 7.89 -10.61
CA LEU A 148 5.14 8.18 -10.34
C LEU A 148 5.34 9.60 -9.82
N VAL A 149 4.57 10.59 -10.29
CA VAL A 149 4.62 11.97 -9.75
C VAL A 149 4.28 12.00 -8.26
N PHE A 150 3.23 11.30 -7.81
CA PHE A 150 2.91 11.21 -6.38
C PHE A 150 4.02 10.52 -5.59
N GLN A 151 4.59 9.46 -6.15
CA GLN A 151 5.67 8.72 -5.49
C GLN A 151 6.94 9.57 -5.36
N VAL A 152 7.33 10.29 -6.43
CA VAL A 152 8.46 11.21 -6.42
C VAL A 152 8.21 12.39 -5.46
N LEU A 153 6.98 12.93 -5.42
CA LEU A 153 6.63 13.97 -4.43
C LEU A 153 6.83 13.46 -3.00
N SER A 154 6.41 12.23 -2.71
CA SER A 154 6.67 11.60 -1.41
C SER A 154 8.16 11.50 -1.11
N GLY A 155 8.96 11.02 -2.07
CA GLY A 155 10.41 10.90 -1.88
C GLY A 155 11.13 12.24 -1.71
N LEU A 156 10.77 13.25 -2.51
CA LEU A 156 11.31 14.60 -2.35
C LEU A 156 10.96 15.21 -0.99
N SER A 157 9.71 14.99 -0.51
CA SER A 157 9.30 15.44 0.82
C SER A 157 10.12 14.73 1.91
N LEU A 158 10.35 13.42 1.78
CA LEU A 158 11.17 12.67 2.72
C LEU A 158 12.61 13.20 2.73
N LEU A 159 13.23 13.35 1.56
CA LEU A 159 14.59 13.86 1.44
C LEU A 159 14.73 15.27 2.02
N ALA A 160 13.79 16.17 1.72
CA ALA A 160 13.80 17.52 2.28
C ALA A 160 13.66 17.47 3.82
N GLY A 161 12.75 16.64 4.33
CA GLY A 161 12.57 16.45 5.76
C GLY A 161 13.82 15.93 6.45
N LEU A 162 14.49 14.93 5.88
CA LEU A 162 15.74 14.36 6.39
C LEU A 162 16.86 15.42 6.46
N LEU A 163 17.04 16.18 5.39
CA LEU A 163 18.08 17.18 5.31
C LEU A 163 17.87 18.31 6.33
N ILE A 164 16.64 18.80 6.46
CA ILE A 164 16.29 19.85 7.42
C ILE A 164 16.46 19.34 8.85
N HIS A 165 15.99 18.11 9.13
CA HIS A 165 16.12 17.47 10.44
C HIS A 165 17.59 17.31 10.85
N HIS A 166 18.41 16.79 9.94
CA HIS A 166 19.84 16.62 10.19
C HIS A 166 20.59 17.95 10.37
N GLN A 167 20.26 18.97 9.56
CA GLN A 167 20.84 20.31 9.73
C GLN A 167 20.48 20.96 11.06
N ALA A 168 19.31 20.65 11.61
CA ALA A 168 18.89 21.09 12.93
C ALA A 168 19.55 20.31 14.10
N GLY A 169 20.46 19.37 13.79
CA GLY A 169 21.15 18.55 14.78
C GLY A 169 20.44 17.25 15.14
N GLY A 170 19.38 16.88 14.40
CA GLY A 170 18.69 15.59 14.58
C GLY A 170 19.51 14.40 14.12
N SER A 171 19.41 13.27 14.82
CA SER A 171 20.04 12.02 14.44
C SER A 171 19.40 11.43 13.18
N LEU A 172 20.20 10.71 12.37
CA LEU A 172 19.68 9.90 11.25
C LEU A 172 19.50 8.43 11.65
N LEU A 173 20.00 7.99 12.81
CA LEU A 173 19.87 6.63 13.29
C LEU A 173 18.46 6.40 13.86
N ILE A 174 17.75 5.39 13.37
CA ILE A 174 16.37 5.10 13.78
C ILE A 174 16.30 4.74 15.28
N SER A 175 17.31 4.06 15.81
CA SER A 175 17.41 3.70 17.24
C SER A 175 17.50 4.91 18.17
N GLU A 176 17.90 6.08 17.68
CA GLU A 176 18.05 7.31 18.46
C GLU A 176 16.88 8.29 18.28
N LEU A 177 16.06 8.11 17.25
CA LEU A 177 15.01 9.08 16.88
C LEU A 177 13.81 9.07 17.83
N GLY A 178 13.42 7.90 18.32
CA GLY A 178 12.16 7.75 19.07
C GLY A 178 10.94 8.24 18.30
N VAL A 179 9.96 8.82 18.99
CA VAL A 179 8.77 9.45 18.41
C VAL A 179 9.14 10.85 17.92
N LEU A 180 8.85 11.15 16.66
CA LEU A 180 9.15 12.46 16.06
C LEU A 180 8.09 13.50 16.44
N ASP A 181 8.53 14.63 16.95
CA ASP A 181 7.66 15.77 17.25
C ASP A 181 7.44 16.63 15.99
N LEU A 182 6.17 16.88 15.65
CA LEU A 182 5.77 17.70 14.51
C LEU A 182 6.27 19.14 14.57
N ALA A 183 6.54 19.67 15.76
CA ALA A 183 7.13 21.00 15.91
C ALA A 183 8.62 21.06 15.52
N SER A 184 9.28 19.90 15.43
CA SER A 184 10.71 19.83 15.08
C SER A 184 10.95 20.11 13.60
N PRO A 185 12.06 20.83 13.27
CA PRO A 185 12.41 21.12 11.88
C PRO A 185 12.52 19.84 11.03
N GLY A 186 11.93 19.86 9.83
CA GLY A 186 11.96 18.76 8.87
C GLY A 186 10.88 17.69 9.11
N VAL A 187 10.41 17.50 10.34
CA VAL A 187 9.45 16.43 10.69
C VAL A 187 8.10 16.55 9.96
N PRO A 188 7.51 17.74 9.75
CA PRO A 188 6.30 17.84 8.93
C PRO A 188 6.46 17.31 7.51
N TRP A 189 7.64 17.49 6.90
CA TRP A 189 7.93 16.96 5.57
C TRP A 189 8.07 15.44 5.57
N ILE A 190 8.63 14.85 6.64
CA ILE A 190 8.70 13.41 6.83
C ILE A 190 7.29 12.83 6.96
N LEU A 191 6.43 13.46 7.79
CA LEU A 191 5.03 13.05 7.91
C LEU A 191 4.27 13.18 6.59
N LEU A 192 4.47 14.26 5.84
CA LEU A 192 3.87 14.43 4.51
C LEU A 192 4.29 13.29 3.56
N ALA A 193 5.57 12.94 3.54
CA ALA A 193 6.08 11.86 2.71
C ALA A 193 5.37 10.52 3.01
N PHE A 194 5.21 10.20 4.28
CA PHE A 194 4.51 8.97 4.71
C PHE A 194 3.02 9.06 4.40
N GLY A 195 2.41 10.24 4.61
CA GLY A 195 1.00 10.51 4.31
C GLY A 195 0.65 10.37 2.84
N VAL A 196 1.51 10.80 1.92
CA VAL A 196 1.32 10.60 0.46
C VAL A 196 1.22 9.11 0.15
N LYS A 197 2.16 8.28 0.63
CA LYS A 197 2.13 6.83 0.38
C LYS A 197 1.05 6.09 1.17
N ALA A 198 0.66 6.58 2.35
CA ALA A 198 -0.49 6.06 3.10
C ALA A 198 -1.84 6.41 2.46
N GLY A 199 -1.88 7.41 1.58
CA GLY A 199 -3.11 7.89 0.97
C GLY A 199 -3.93 8.78 1.89
N PHE A 200 -3.31 9.73 2.58
CA PHE A 200 -4.00 10.72 3.43
C PHE A 200 -5.08 11.46 2.64
N PRO A 201 -6.09 12.04 3.30
CA PRO A 201 -7.15 12.80 2.64
C PRO A 201 -6.57 13.80 1.64
N MET A 202 -7.19 13.92 0.48
CA MET A 202 -6.74 14.69 -0.69
C MET A 202 -5.53 14.10 -1.44
N LEU A 203 -4.70 13.25 -0.82
CA LEU A 203 -3.51 12.63 -1.43
C LEU A 203 -3.74 11.15 -1.84
N HIS A 204 -4.95 10.63 -1.70
CA HIS A 204 -5.31 9.21 -1.85
C HIS A 204 -5.62 8.78 -3.29
N THR A 205 -5.88 9.72 -4.19
CA THR A 205 -6.46 9.44 -5.51
C THR A 205 -5.57 8.57 -6.39
N TRP A 206 -4.25 8.58 -6.16
CA TRP A 206 -3.34 7.70 -6.86
C TRP A 206 -3.63 6.21 -6.61
N ILE A 207 -4.13 5.83 -5.41
CA ILE A 207 -4.53 4.44 -5.09
C ILE A 207 -5.70 4.01 -5.96
N VAL A 208 -6.73 4.87 -6.02
CA VAL A 208 -7.98 4.61 -6.74
C VAL A 208 -7.78 4.53 -8.25
N ASP A 209 -6.87 5.33 -8.79
CA ASP A 209 -6.55 5.32 -10.22
C ASP A 209 -5.63 4.15 -10.59
N THR A 210 -4.58 3.92 -9.81
CA THR A 210 -3.47 3.04 -10.19
C THR A 210 -3.79 1.56 -10.02
N TYR A 211 -4.40 1.17 -8.88
CA TYR A 211 -4.65 -0.25 -8.62
C TYR A 211 -5.57 -0.92 -9.64
N PRO A 212 -6.69 -0.30 -10.06
CA PRO A 212 -7.52 -0.87 -11.12
C PRO A 212 -6.86 -0.80 -12.52
N ALA A 213 -5.92 0.13 -12.72
CA ALA A 213 -5.22 0.27 -13.98
C ALA A 213 -4.12 -0.78 -14.19
N ALA A 214 -3.56 -1.35 -13.13
CA ALA A 214 -2.55 -2.40 -13.22
C ALA A 214 -3.15 -3.73 -13.74
N SER A 215 -2.29 -4.68 -14.10
CA SER A 215 -2.68 -6.05 -14.48
C SER A 215 -3.38 -6.77 -13.32
N ALA A 216 -4.01 -7.92 -13.56
CA ALA A 216 -4.60 -8.75 -12.51
C ALA A 216 -3.59 -9.12 -11.42
N THR A 217 -2.37 -9.39 -11.81
CA THR A 217 -1.26 -9.76 -10.93
C THR A 217 -0.57 -8.55 -10.34
N GLY A 218 -0.34 -7.51 -11.13
CA GLY A 218 0.28 -6.28 -10.66
C GLY A 218 -0.47 -5.63 -9.49
N THR A 219 -1.82 -5.66 -9.52
CA THR A 219 -2.62 -5.11 -8.42
C THR A 219 -2.41 -5.86 -7.10
N VAL A 220 -2.18 -7.18 -7.14
CA VAL A 220 -1.90 -7.97 -5.93
C VAL A 220 -0.63 -7.46 -5.24
N PHE A 221 0.44 -7.24 -6.01
CA PHE A 221 1.66 -6.64 -5.48
C PHE A 221 1.45 -5.21 -5.00
N LEU A 222 0.81 -4.35 -5.79
CA LEU A 222 0.57 -2.95 -5.41
C LEU A 222 -0.23 -2.83 -4.10
N SER A 223 -1.19 -3.73 -3.87
CA SER A 223 -2.02 -3.72 -2.65
C SER A 223 -1.26 -4.12 -1.39
N ALA A 224 -0.14 -4.85 -1.53
CA ALA A 224 0.58 -5.43 -0.39
C ALA A 224 1.66 -4.51 0.19
N PHE A 225 2.38 -3.74 -0.62
CA PHE A 225 3.65 -3.16 -0.19
C PHE A 225 3.59 -1.65 0.11
N THR A 226 3.36 -0.77 -0.88
CA THR A 226 3.55 0.69 -0.72
C THR A 226 2.80 1.27 0.48
N THR A 227 1.50 1.00 0.59
CA THR A 227 0.67 1.56 1.67
C THR A 227 1.04 1.00 3.04
N LYS A 228 1.45 -0.27 3.12
CA LYS A 228 1.85 -0.92 4.37
C LYS A 228 3.23 -0.50 4.82
N THR A 229 4.15 -0.23 3.89
CA THR A 229 5.43 0.41 4.20
C THR A 229 5.21 1.79 4.81
N ALA A 230 4.23 2.56 4.32
CA ALA A 230 3.85 3.84 4.92
C ALA A 230 3.24 3.67 6.32
N VAL A 231 2.39 2.66 6.53
CA VAL A 231 1.85 2.33 7.86
C VAL A 231 2.96 1.93 8.83
N TYR A 232 3.94 1.13 8.37
CA TYR A 232 5.14 0.82 9.17
C TYR A 232 5.87 2.09 9.61
N ALA A 233 6.13 3.00 8.67
CA ALA A 233 6.84 4.24 8.97
C ALA A 233 6.05 5.14 9.94
N LEU A 234 4.72 5.25 9.77
CA LEU A 234 3.87 5.96 10.72
C LEU A 234 3.90 5.31 12.11
N ALA A 235 3.80 3.98 12.20
CA ALA A 235 3.86 3.26 13.48
C ALA A 235 5.24 3.36 14.14
N ARG A 236 6.30 3.53 13.36
CA ARG A 236 7.69 3.66 13.84
C ARG A 236 7.96 5.05 14.41
N PHE A 237 7.52 6.09 13.72
CA PHE A 237 7.98 7.46 13.98
C PHE A 237 6.91 8.38 14.59
N PHE A 238 5.62 8.03 14.48
CA PHE A 238 4.50 8.92 14.86
C PHE A 238 3.45 8.26 15.78
N PRO A 239 3.77 7.26 16.63
CA PRO A 239 2.78 6.75 17.57
C PRO A 239 2.42 7.84 18.59
N GLY A 240 1.11 8.04 18.84
CA GLY A 240 0.62 9.07 19.75
C GLY A 240 0.53 10.48 19.16
N THR A 241 0.73 10.62 17.85
CA THR A 241 0.52 11.90 17.16
C THR A 241 -0.98 12.16 16.99
N GLU A 242 -1.52 13.09 17.75
CA GLU A 242 -2.97 13.32 17.91
C GLU A 242 -3.67 13.70 16.60
N GLU A 243 -3.00 14.43 15.72
CA GLU A 243 -3.48 14.81 14.38
C GLU A 243 -3.81 13.57 13.51
N LEU A 244 -3.11 12.47 13.71
CA LEU A 244 -3.36 11.22 12.99
C LEU A 244 -4.70 10.60 13.36
N ILE A 245 -5.25 10.87 14.54
CA ILE A 245 -6.61 10.44 14.92
C ILE A 245 -7.63 11.05 13.96
N THR A 246 -7.54 12.36 13.74
CA THR A 246 -8.44 13.07 12.83
C THR A 246 -8.23 12.65 11.38
N VAL A 247 -6.98 12.56 10.93
CA VAL A 247 -6.64 12.10 9.57
C VAL A 247 -7.18 10.69 9.34
N GLY A 248 -6.92 9.76 10.25
CA GLY A 248 -7.41 8.38 10.16
C GLY A 248 -8.94 8.28 10.22
N ALA A 249 -9.61 9.09 11.05
CA ALA A 249 -11.06 9.16 11.11
C ALA A 249 -11.66 9.58 9.75
N VAL A 250 -11.12 10.61 9.11
CA VAL A 250 -11.53 11.01 7.75
C VAL A 250 -11.26 9.90 6.75
N MET A 251 -10.09 9.24 6.81
CA MET A 251 -9.74 8.12 5.93
C MET A 251 -10.66 6.91 6.09
N THR A 252 -11.19 6.67 7.29
CA THR A 252 -12.15 5.57 7.50
C THR A 252 -13.55 5.92 6.98
N PHE A 253 -13.93 7.18 6.99
CA PHE A 253 -15.31 7.60 6.77
C PHE A 253 -15.62 7.89 5.29
N PHE A 254 -14.89 8.82 4.64
CA PHE A 254 -15.26 9.27 3.29
C PHE A 254 -15.21 8.19 2.19
N PRO A 255 -14.27 7.20 2.21
CA PRO A 255 -14.19 6.23 1.12
C PRO A 255 -15.39 5.29 1.04
N ILE A 256 -16.15 5.14 2.13
CA ILE A 256 -17.36 4.31 2.16
C ILE A 256 -18.35 4.79 1.10
N PHE A 257 -18.61 6.10 1.05
CA PHE A 257 -19.58 6.68 0.12
C PHE A 257 -19.15 6.49 -1.34
N TYR A 258 -17.84 6.66 -1.62
CA TYR A 258 -17.32 6.39 -2.96
C TYR A 258 -17.39 4.90 -3.32
N ALA A 259 -17.05 4.01 -2.39
CA ALA A 259 -17.11 2.57 -2.60
C ALA A 259 -18.54 2.08 -2.89
N VAL A 260 -19.53 2.67 -2.22
CA VAL A 260 -20.96 2.33 -2.42
C VAL A 260 -21.43 2.69 -3.81
N ILE A 261 -21.06 3.85 -4.35
CA ILE A 261 -21.54 4.34 -5.66
C ILE A 261 -20.66 3.91 -6.84
N GLU A 262 -19.48 3.31 -6.57
CA GLU A 262 -18.53 2.91 -7.62
C GLU A 262 -18.92 1.58 -8.25
N ASN A 263 -18.92 1.53 -9.58
CA ASN A 263 -19.30 0.35 -10.35
C ASN A 263 -18.12 -0.60 -10.65
N ASP A 264 -16.90 -0.08 -10.78
CA ASP A 264 -15.72 -0.94 -10.97
C ASP A 264 -15.32 -1.59 -9.63
N LEU A 265 -15.47 -2.91 -9.53
CA LEU A 265 -15.23 -3.66 -8.28
C LEU A 265 -13.77 -3.57 -7.80
N ARG A 266 -12.81 -3.33 -8.69
CA ARG A 266 -11.41 -3.11 -8.30
C ARG A 266 -11.20 -1.68 -7.75
N LYS A 267 -11.94 -0.68 -8.25
CA LYS A 267 -11.98 0.65 -7.65
C LYS A 267 -12.68 0.64 -6.28
N VAL A 268 -13.76 -0.13 -6.13
CA VAL A 268 -14.40 -0.36 -4.81
C VAL A 268 -13.37 -0.86 -3.80
N LEU A 269 -12.56 -1.87 -4.18
CA LEU A 269 -11.49 -2.38 -3.32
C LEU A 269 -10.39 -1.36 -3.04
N SER A 270 -10.12 -0.44 -3.96
CA SER A 270 -9.14 0.65 -3.78
C SER A 270 -9.64 1.69 -2.76
N TYR A 271 -10.90 2.11 -2.82
CA TYR A 271 -11.51 2.94 -1.76
C TYR A 271 -11.56 2.21 -0.42
N SER A 272 -11.91 0.92 -0.44
CA SER A 272 -11.86 0.07 0.74
C SER A 272 -10.44 -0.04 1.33
N MET A 273 -9.38 0.07 0.52
CA MET A 273 -7.99 0.11 1.00
C MET A 273 -7.74 1.36 1.85
N ILE A 274 -8.16 2.53 1.38
CA ILE A 274 -8.00 3.79 2.10
C ILE A 274 -8.74 3.73 3.45
N ASN A 275 -9.97 3.19 3.44
CA ASN A 275 -10.74 2.98 4.67
C ASN A 275 -9.98 2.10 5.69
N GLN A 276 -9.42 0.95 5.27
CA GLN A 276 -8.69 0.07 6.20
C GLN A 276 -7.40 0.72 6.71
N ILE A 277 -6.67 1.46 5.87
CA ILE A 277 -5.50 2.23 6.31
C ILE A 277 -5.93 3.29 7.35
N GLY A 278 -7.10 3.89 7.18
CA GLY A 278 -7.67 4.82 8.15
C GLY A 278 -7.77 4.23 9.56
N PHE A 279 -8.25 2.98 9.71
CA PHE A 279 -8.25 2.27 10.99
C PHE A 279 -6.83 2.15 11.59
N MET A 280 -5.84 1.83 10.74
CA MET A 280 -4.44 1.73 11.19
C MET A 280 -3.90 3.08 11.64
N VAL A 281 -4.16 4.14 10.86
CA VAL A 281 -3.73 5.51 11.18
C VAL A 281 -4.36 6.02 12.48
N VAL A 282 -5.66 5.71 12.73
CA VAL A 282 -6.32 5.98 14.00
C VAL A 282 -5.60 5.28 15.15
N GLY A 283 -5.32 3.98 15.02
CA GLY A 283 -4.61 3.23 16.07
C GLY A 283 -3.22 3.78 16.35
N ILE A 284 -2.49 4.19 15.32
CA ILE A 284 -1.18 4.85 15.47
C ILE A 284 -1.33 6.20 16.16
N GLY A 285 -2.34 7.01 15.78
CA GLY A 285 -2.60 8.32 16.37
C GLY A 285 -2.96 8.24 17.86
N ILE A 286 -3.71 7.22 18.29
CA ILE A 286 -3.99 6.97 19.72
C ILE A 286 -2.69 6.65 20.47
N GLY A 287 -1.79 5.87 19.91
CA GLY A 287 -0.41 5.69 20.36
C GLY A 287 -0.22 4.78 21.57
N THR A 288 -1.27 4.29 22.22
CA THR A 288 -1.11 3.31 23.31
C THR A 288 -0.62 1.97 22.77
N GLU A 289 0.05 1.17 23.60
CA GLU A 289 0.57 -0.14 23.20
C GLU A 289 -0.50 -1.02 22.53
N MET A 290 -1.71 -1.02 23.09
CA MET A 290 -2.83 -1.75 22.52
C MET A 290 -3.28 -1.19 21.17
N ALA A 291 -3.32 0.12 21.01
CA ALA A 291 -3.73 0.78 19.77
C ALA A 291 -2.71 0.54 18.64
N VAL A 292 -1.41 0.68 18.94
CA VAL A 292 -0.32 0.40 17.99
C VAL A 292 -0.29 -1.09 17.63
N ASN A 293 -0.40 -2.00 18.60
CA ASN A 293 -0.53 -3.44 18.32
C ASN A 293 -1.74 -3.74 17.44
N GLY A 294 -2.87 -3.08 17.68
CA GLY A 294 -4.07 -3.18 16.85
C GLY A 294 -3.81 -2.72 15.41
N ALA A 295 -3.19 -1.56 15.22
CA ALA A 295 -2.85 -1.00 13.91
C ALA A 295 -1.91 -1.93 13.12
N VAL A 296 -0.84 -2.42 13.76
CA VAL A 296 0.18 -3.28 13.16
C VAL A 296 -0.40 -4.66 12.82
N SER A 297 -1.17 -5.27 13.74
CA SER A 297 -1.86 -6.54 13.47
C SER A 297 -2.91 -6.40 12.36
N HIS A 298 -3.58 -5.23 12.28
CA HIS A 298 -4.54 -4.96 11.21
C HIS A 298 -3.85 -4.77 9.85
N ALA A 299 -2.66 -4.14 9.82
CA ALA A 299 -1.85 -4.04 8.61
C ALA A 299 -1.44 -5.43 8.09
N PHE A 300 -1.05 -6.34 8.99
CA PHE A 300 -0.73 -7.73 8.64
C PHE A 300 -1.94 -8.45 8.02
N ASN A 301 -3.07 -8.39 8.68
CA ASN A 301 -4.30 -9.05 8.24
C ASN A 301 -4.86 -8.43 6.95
N ASP A 302 -4.75 -7.10 6.79
CA ASP A 302 -5.24 -6.38 5.60
C ASP A 302 -4.49 -6.81 4.33
N VAL A 303 -3.18 -7.04 4.39
CA VAL A 303 -2.44 -7.60 3.24
C VAL A 303 -3.02 -8.94 2.81
N LEU A 304 -3.40 -9.80 3.75
CA LEU A 304 -3.93 -11.13 3.44
C LEU A 304 -5.35 -11.07 2.87
N PHE A 305 -6.31 -10.48 3.60
CA PHE A 305 -7.70 -10.48 3.13
C PHE A 305 -7.93 -9.52 1.95
N LYS A 306 -7.24 -8.38 1.93
CA LYS A 306 -7.31 -7.44 0.80
C LYS A 306 -6.64 -8.03 -0.44
N GLY A 307 -5.46 -8.66 -0.26
CA GLY A 307 -4.79 -9.41 -1.31
C GLY A 307 -5.70 -10.49 -1.88
N LEU A 308 -6.40 -11.25 -1.03
CA LEU A 308 -7.34 -12.30 -1.45
C LEU A 308 -8.52 -11.74 -2.26
N LEU A 309 -9.10 -10.60 -1.84
CA LEU A 309 -10.16 -9.94 -2.60
C LEU A 309 -9.67 -9.39 -3.95
N PHE A 310 -8.49 -8.77 -3.99
CA PHE A 310 -7.89 -8.34 -5.26
C PHE A 310 -7.52 -9.52 -6.16
N MET A 311 -7.03 -10.62 -5.61
CA MET A 311 -6.80 -11.86 -6.36
C MET A 311 -8.12 -12.41 -6.94
N SER A 312 -9.21 -12.40 -6.17
CA SER A 312 -10.52 -12.86 -6.63
C SER A 312 -11.05 -12.00 -7.78
N MET A 313 -11.02 -10.68 -7.65
CA MET A 313 -11.43 -9.77 -8.73
C MET A 313 -10.44 -9.76 -9.89
N GLY A 314 -9.16 -10.00 -9.64
CA GLY A 314 -8.14 -10.24 -10.66
C GLY A 314 -8.41 -11.52 -11.45
N ALA A 315 -8.81 -12.60 -10.80
CA ALA A 315 -9.20 -13.86 -11.43
C ALA A 315 -10.45 -13.69 -12.32
N VAL A 316 -11.48 -12.98 -11.80
CA VAL A 316 -12.68 -12.64 -12.60
C VAL A 316 -12.29 -11.83 -13.83
N MET A 317 -11.45 -10.79 -13.67
CA MET A 317 -10.98 -9.98 -14.79
C MET A 317 -10.12 -10.79 -15.78
N HIS A 318 -9.28 -11.69 -15.29
CA HIS A 318 -8.42 -12.54 -16.13
C HIS A 318 -9.25 -13.44 -17.06
N VAL A 319 -10.35 -13.99 -16.54
CA VAL A 319 -11.20 -14.94 -17.27
C VAL A 319 -12.24 -14.22 -18.16
N THR A 320 -12.86 -13.15 -17.66
CA THR A 320 -13.99 -12.49 -18.33
C THR A 320 -13.62 -11.21 -19.09
N GLY A 321 -12.47 -10.60 -18.76
CA GLY A 321 -12.09 -9.28 -19.24
C GLY A 321 -12.92 -8.13 -18.64
N LYS A 322 -13.81 -8.40 -17.66
CA LYS A 322 -14.75 -7.43 -17.07
C LYS A 322 -14.37 -7.12 -15.62
N THR A 323 -14.69 -5.88 -15.20
CA THR A 323 -14.43 -5.41 -13.82
C THR A 323 -15.63 -4.72 -13.19
N ARG A 324 -16.64 -4.32 -14.00
CA ARG A 324 -17.82 -3.59 -13.55
C ARG A 324 -18.89 -4.53 -13.02
N GLY A 325 -19.51 -4.18 -11.90
CA GLY A 325 -20.61 -4.94 -11.31
C GLY A 325 -21.80 -5.12 -12.26
N THR A 326 -22.09 -4.11 -13.09
CA THR A 326 -23.14 -4.18 -14.12
C THR A 326 -22.87 -5.18 -15.25
N ASP A 327 -21.59 -5.49 -15.51
CA ASP A 327 -21.19 -6.40 -16.59
C ASP A 327 -20.97 -7.83 -16.08
N LEU A 328 -20.95 -8.03 -14.76
CA LEU A 328 -20.69 -9.29 -14.06
C LEU A 328 -22.01 -9.87 -13.48
N GLY A 329 -21.92 -11.02 -12.87
CA GLY A 329 -23.02 -11.70 -12.18
C GLY A 329 -23.22 -13.13 -12.66
N GLY A 330 -23.82 -13.97 -11.82
CA GLY A 330 -24.11 -15.37 -12.12
C GLY A 330 -22.88 -16.29 -12.19
N LEU A 331 -21.67 -15.79 -11.83
CA LEU A 331 -20.43 -16.54 -12.01
C LEU A 331 -20.20 -17.65 -10.96
N TRP A 332 -20.97 -17.70 -9.88
CA TRP A 332 -20.78 -18.69 -8.80
C TRP A 332 -20.84 -20.15 -9.26
N ARG A 333 -21.63 -20.45 -10.32
CA ARG A 333 -21.72 -21.79 -10.91
C ARG A 333 -20.53 -22.14 -11.80
N LYS A 334 -19.89 -21.12 -12.38
CA LYS A 334 -18.81 -21.25 -13.37
C LYS A 334 -17.43 -21.13 -12.74
N MET A 335 -17.36 -20.43 -11.59
CA MET A 335 -16.14 -20.17 -10.82
C MET A 335 -16.40 -20.46 -9.31
N PRO A 336 -16.83 -21.70 -8.92
CA PRO A 336 -17.23 -22.00 -7.55
C PRO A 336 -16.07 -21.87 -6.54
N ILE A 337 -14.86 -22.32 -6.91
CA ILE A 337 -13.69 -22.23 -6.02
C ILE A 337 -13.31 -20.75 -5.80
N THR A 338 -13.23 -19.97 -6.88
CA THR A 338 -12.98 -18.52 -6.81
C THR A 338 -14.04 -17.83 -5.94
N THR A 339 -15.32 -18.21 -6.07
CA THR A 339 -16.42 -17.66 -5.27
C THR A 339 -16.22 -17.92 -3.77
N VAL A 340 -15.93 -19.16 -3.39
CA VAL A 340 -15.71 -19.53 -1.98
C VAL A 340 -14.52 -18.79 -1.40
N LEU A 341 -13.41 -18.72 -2.13
CA LEU A 341 -12.22 -18.00 -1.69
C LEU A 341 -12.46 -16.48 -1.57
N CYS A 342 -13.25 -15.89 -2.48
CA CYS A 342 -13.71 -14.50 -2.36
C CYS A 342 -14.55 -14.27 -1.10
N LEU A 343 -15.48 -15.20 -0.77
CA LEU A 343 -16.30 -15.11 0.44
C LEU A 343 -15.46 -15.17 1.71
N VAL A 344 -14.37 -15.96 1.74
CA VAL A 344 -13.42 -15.95 2.87
C VAL A 344 -12.77 -14.58 3.03
N GLY A 345 -12.33 -13.95 1.94
CA GLY A 345 -11.79 -12.60 1.96
C GLY A 345 -12.81 -11.56 2.43
N ALA A 346 -14.05 -11.68 1.94
CA ALA A 346 -15.19 -10.85 2.32
C ALA A 346 -15.55 -10.97 3.80
N ALA A 347 -15.58 -12.20 4.35
CA ALA A 347 -15.79 -12.45 5.76
C ALA A 347 -14.66 -11.87 6.63
N SER A 348 -13.41 -12.04 6.17
CA SER A 348 -12.24 -11.50 6.89
C SER A 348 -12.26 -9.98 6.99
N ILE A 349 -12.45 -9.26 5.88
CA ILE A 349 -12.46 -7.79 5.87
C ILE A 349 -13.63 -7.23 6.68
N SER A 350 -14.77 -7.93 6.70
CA SER A 350 -15.97 -7.59 7.45
C SER A 350 -15.84 -7.85 8.95
N ALA A 351 -14.71 -8.39 9.39
CA ALA A 351 -14.45 -8.77 10.77
C ALA A 351 -15.47 -9.80 11.31
N VAL A 352 -15.81 -10.80 10.50
CA VAL A 352 -16.60 -11.94 10.97
C VAL A 352 -15.77 -12.71 12.01
N PRO A 353 -16.33 -13.08 13.18
CA PRO A 353 -15.62 -13.91 14.15
C PRO A 353 -15.01 -15.17 13.50
N LEU A 354 -13.85 -15.62 13.98
CA LEU A 354 -13.00 -16.69 13.44
C LEU A 354 -12.23 -16.32 12.15
N PHE A 355 -12.34 -15.10 11.64
CA PHE A 355 -11.53 -14.61 10.54
C PHE A 355 -10.57 -13.50 11.01
N SER A 356 -9.47 -13.34 10.28
CA SER A 356 -8.32 -12.50 10.70
C SER A 356 -8.67 -11.03 10.94
N GLY A 357 -9.62 -10.46 10.19
CA GLY A 357 -10.03 -9.06 10.37
C GLY A 357 -10.70 -8.78 11.71
N PHE A 358 -11.38 -9.77 12.30
CA PHE A 358 -12.03 -9.64 13.62
C PHE A 358 -11.01 -9.38 14.72
N VAL A 359 -9.94 -10.16 14.77
CA VAL A 359 -8.97 -10.11 15.88
C VAL A 359 -8.13 -8.84 15.90
N SER A 360 -7.96 -8.16 14.78
CA SER A 360 -7.18 -6.92 14.70
C SER A 360 -8.05 -5.66 14.75
N LYS A 361 -9.17 -5.62 14.02
CA LYS A 361 -10.05 -4.45 14.01
C LYS A 361 -10.68 -4.19 15.38
N SER A 362 -11.13 -5.25 16.06
CA SER A 362 -11.68 -5.14 17.40
C SER A 362 -10.67 -4.58 18.41
N MET A 363 -9.37 -4.90 18.28
CA MET A 363 -8.32 -4.36 19.14
C MET A 363 -8.19 -2.84 18.99
N ILE A 364 -8.19 -2.30 17.75
CA ILE A 364 -8.16 -0.84 17.50
C ILE A 364 -9.40 -0.16 18.11
N MET A 365 -10.58 -0.74 17.86
CA MET A 365 -11.84 -0.18 18.36
C MET A 365 -11.91 -0.21 19.88
N SER A 366 -11.44 -1.28 20.51
CA SER A 366 -11.38 -1.37 21.98
C SER A 366 -10.38 -0.37 22.55
N ALA A 367 -9.22 -0.16 21.93
CA ALA A 367 -8.27 0.85 22.34
C ALA A 367 -8.89 2.26 22.29
N ALA A 368 -9.59 2.60 21.21
CA ALA A 368 -10.28 3.89 21.10
C ALA A 368 -11.31 4.10 22.25
N LEU A 369 -12.03 3.05 22.63
CA LEU A 369 -13.01 3.13 23.73
C LEU A 369 -12.34 3.25 25.09
N TYR A 370 -11.27 2.48 25.35
CA TYR A 370 -10.56 2.51 26.64
C TYR A 370 -9.86 3.85 26.89
N GLU A 371 -9.38 4.50 25.84
CA GLU A 371 -8.79 5.86 25.91
C GLU A 371 -9.86 6.97 25.94
N GLY A 372 -11.14 6.63 26.04
CA GLY A 372 -12.23 7.61 26.16
C GLY A 372 -12.64 8.29 24.87
N HIS A 373 -12.13 7.86 23.73
CA HIS A 373 -12.51 8.39 22.40
C HIS A 373 -13.85 7.81 21.91
N VAL A 374 -14.92 8.04 22.67
CA VAL A 374 -16.26 7.46 22.41
C VAL A 374 -16.79 7.87 21.03
N TRP A 375 -16.62 9.12 20.64
CA TRP A 375 -16.99 9.65 19.33
C TRP A 375 -16.31 8.90 18.20
N LEU A 376 -15.00 8.73 18.32
CA LEU A 376 -14.17 7.99 17.38
C LEU A 376 -14.62 6.53 17.29
N TRP A 377 -14.93 5.89 18.42
CA TRP A 377 -15.45 4.53 18.43
C TRP A 377 -16.75 4.39 17.64
N PHE A 378 -17.71 5.33 17.79
CA PHE A 378 -18.94 5.34 16.99
C PHE A 378 -18.66 5.53 15.50
N LEU A 379 -17.72 6.39 15.13
CA LEU A 379 -17.31 6.60 13.75
C LEU A 379 -16.69 5.33 13.17
N LEU A 380 -15.80 4.65 13.90
CA LEU A 380 -15.19 3.38 13.50
C LEU A 380 -16.23 2.26 13.40
N LEU A 381 -17.22 2.23 14.27
CA LEU A 381 -18.33 1.28 14.22
C LEU A 381 -19.15 1.47 12.93
N PHE A 382 -19.52 2.71 12.61
CA PHE A 382 -20.19 3.06 11.34
C PHE A 382 -19.34 2.67 10.13
N ALA A 383 -18.04 2.99 10.17
CA ALA A 383 -17.11 2.62 9.11
C ALA A 383 -17.02 1.10 8.93
N SER A 384 -17.03 0.33 10.02
CA SER A 384 -17.01 -1.14 9.98
C SER A 384 -18.29 -1.72 9.33
N ALA A 385 -19.45 -1.12 9.60
CA ALA A 385 -20.71 -1.46 8.92
C ALA A 385 -20.64 -1.17 7.41
N GLY A 386 -20.09 -0.02 7.03
CA GLY A 386 -19.85 0.33 5.63
C GLY A 386 -18.91 -0.61 4.92
N VAL A 387 -17.88 -1.13 5.61
CA VAL A 387 -16.96 -2.14 5.07
C VAL A 387 -17.70 -3.45 4.73
N LEU A 388 -18.57 -3.89 5.62
CA LEU A 388 -19.41 -5.08 5.33
C LEU A 388 -20.24 -4.86 4.06
N GLU A 389 -20.84 -3.68 3.91
CA GLU A 389 -21.65 -3.35 2.74
C GLU A 389 -20.82 -3.40 1.46
N HIS A 390 -19.77 -2.56 1.33
CA HIS A 390 -19.09 -2.39 0.05
C HIS A 390 -18.05 -3.48 -0.27
N ALA A 391 -17.42 -4.09 0.72
CA ALA A 391 -16.40 -5.12 0.49
C ALA A 391 -16.91 -6.54 0.85
N GLY A 392 -17.69 -6.65 1.92
CA GLY A 392 -18.23 -7.93 2.38
C GLY A 392 -19.39 -8.45 1.54
N ILE A 393 -20.29 -7.56 1.11
CA ILE A 393 -21.51 -7.92 0.37
C ILE A 393 -21.39 -7.53 -1.10
N LYS A 394 -21.14 -6.27 -1.41
CA LYS A 394 -21.15 -5.74 -2.78
C LYS A 394 -20.20 -6.50 -3.71
N ILE A 395 -18.95 -6.74 -3.30
CA ILE A 395 -17.96 -7.43 -4.14
C ILE A 395 -18.42 -8.85 -4.52
N PRO A 396 -18.70 -9.77 -3.59
CA PRO A 396 -19.15 -11.12 -3.97
C PRO A 396 -20.54 -11.10 -4.63
N TYR A 397 -21.45 -10.23 -4.20
CA TYR A 397 -22.81 -10.19 -4.74
C TYR A 397 -22.78 -9.83 -6.24
N PHE A 398 -22.19 -8.72 -6.62
CA PHE A 398 -22.20 -8.28 -8.03
C PHE A 398 -21.30 -9.14 -8.91
N ALA A 399 -20.20 -9.67 -8.38
CA ALA A 399 -19.34 -10.54 -9.18
C ALA A 399 -19.97 -11.91 -9.45
N PHE A 400 -20.62 -12.53 -8.43
CA PHE A 400 -20.96 -13.94 -8.48
C PHE A 400 -22.47 -14.24 -8.41
N PHE A 401 -23.27 -13.43 -7.69
CA PHE A 401 -24.64 -13.79 -7.32
C PHE A 401 -25.74 -12.92 -7.95
N ALA A 402 -25.42 -11.70 -8.40
CA ALA A 402 -26.39 -10.78 -8.97
C ALA A 402 -27.12 -11.39 -10.20
N HIS A 403 -27.49 -10.59 -11.18
CA HIS A 403 -28.12 -11.04 -12.41
C HIS A 403 -27.24 -12.05 -13.18
N ASP A 404 -27.84 -12.87 -14.03
CA ASP A 404 -27.07 -13.76 -14.91
C ASP A 404 -26.54 -12.96 -16.11
N SER A 405 -25.24 -12.66 -16.09
CA SER A 405 -24.56 -11.93 -17.16
C SER A 405 -24.38 -12.74 -18.46
N LYS A 406 -24.70 -14.04 -18.45
CA LYS A 406 -24.49 -15.00 -19.56
C LYS A 406 -23.04 -15.08 -20.05
N LEU A 407 -22.07 -14.53 -19.30
CA LEU A 407 -20.66 -14.60 -19.64
C LEU A 407 -20.19 -16.06 -19.62
N GLU A 408 -19.48 -16.46 -20.63
CA GLU A 408 -18.74 -17.73 -20.59
C GLU A 408 -17.51 -17.54 -19.70
N ALA A 409 -17.42 -18.35 -18.64
CA ALA A 409 -16.33 -18.31 -17.70
C ALA A 409 -15.97 -19.73 -17.23
N LYS A 410 -14.77 -19.88 -16.74
CA LYS A 410 -14.25 -21.09 -16.09
C LYS A 410 -13.34 -20.66 -14.94
N GLU A 411 -12.93 -21.59 -14.09
CA GLU A 411 -11.92 -21.28 -13.06
C GLU A 411 -10.62 -20.77 -13.69
N PRO A 412 -9.94 -19.82 -13.03
CA PRO A 412 -8.66 -19.31 -13.47
C PRO A 412 -7.56 -20.38 -13.38
N PRO A 413 -6.35 -20.11 -13.90
CA PRO A 413 -5.22 -21.04 -13.77
C PRO A 413 -4.99 -21.52 -12.34
N VAL A 414 -4.59 -22.77 -12.18
CA VAL A 414 -4.44 -23.46 -10.86
C VAL A 414 -3.51 -22.68 -9.92
N ASN A 415 -2.45 -22.06 -10.44
CA ASN A 415 -1.54 -21.25 -9.62
C ASN A 415 -2.25 -20.05 -8.97
N MET A 416 -3.23 -19.46 -9.64
CA MET A 416 -4.04 -18.37 -9.06
C MET A 416 -4.94 -18.92 -7.94
N LEU A 417 -5.57 -20.06 -8.15
CA LEU A 417 -6.40 -20.72 -7.11
C LEU A 417 -5.58 -21.13 -5.89
N LEU A 418 -4.38 -21.68 -6.10
CA LEU A 418 -3.48 -22.05 -5.00
C LEU A 418 -3.05 -20.82 -4.18
N ALA A 419 -2.70 -19.72 -4.84
CA ALA A 419 -2.34 -18.48 -4.15
C ALA A 419 -3.50 -17.94 -3.30
N MET A 420 -4.71 -17.94 -3.86
CA MET A 420 -5.92 -17.54 -3.15
C MET A 420 -6.23 -18.49 -1.98
N ALA A 421 -6.06 -19.80 -2.17
CA ALA A 421 -6.26 -20.79 -1.11
C ALA A 421 -5.29 -20.60 0.06
N VAL A 422 -4.01 -20.29 -0.22
CA VAL A 422 -3.02 -19.97 0.82
C VAL A 422 -3.44 -18.69 1.57
N GLY A 423 -3.83 -17.63 0.87
CA GLY A 423 -4.34 -16.40 1.50
C GLY A 423 -5.57 -16.65 2.38
N ALA A 424 -6.53 -17.44 1.88
CA ALA A 424 -7.74 -17.81 2.61
C ALA A 424 -7.42 -18.64 3.87
N ALA A 425 -6.53 -19.63 3.73
CA ALA A 425 -6.08 -20.44 4.86
C ALA A 425 -5.43 -19.62 5.97
N LEU A 426 -4.57 -18.64 5.61
CA LEU A 426 -3.96 -17.73 6.57
C LEU A 426 -5.00 -16.81 7.24
N CYS A 427 -6.00 -16.31 6.50
CA CYS A 427 -7.09 -15.52 7.07
C CYS A 427 -7.89 -16.31 8.14
N ILE A 428 -8.18 -17.58 7.89
CA ILE A 428 -8.88 -18.43 8.85
C ILE A 428 -7.95 -18.82 10.00
N PHE A 429 -6.71 -19.21 9.71
CA PHE A 429 -5.74 -19.63 10.72
C PHE A 429 -5.51 -18.54 11.77
N ILE A 430 -5.24 -17.29 11.34
CA ILE A 430 -5.01 -16.17 12.25
C ILE A 430 -6.29 -15.82 13.01
N GLY A 431 -7.46 -15.89 12.34
CA GLY A 431 -8.74 -15.63 12.98
C GLY A 431 -9.05 -16.63 14.09
N CYS A 432 -8.77 -17.92 13.86
CA CYS A 432 -8.99 -18.98 14.87
C CYS A 432 -7.88 -19.07 15.91
N ASN A 433 -6.66 -18.60 15.59
CA ASN A 433 -5.48 -18.68 16.45
C ASN A 433 -4.74 -17.33 16.52
N PRO A 434 -5.35 -16.29 17.13
CA PRO A 434 -4.76 -14.96 17.19
C PRO A 434 -3.44 -14.91 17.94
N GLY A 435 -3.21 -15.80 18.89
CA GLY A 435 -1.98 -15.88 19.69
C GLY A 435 -0.72 -16.01 18.84
N TRP A 436 -0.81 -16.65 17.66
CA TRP A 436 0.32 -16.73 16.72
C TRP A 436 0.77 -15.35 16.24
N LEU A 437 -0.16 -14.49 15.83
CA LEU A 437 0.16 -13.12 15.41
C LEU A 437 0.50 -12.22 16.60
N TYR A 438 -0.26 -12.34 17.70
CA TYR A 438 -0.08 -11.51 18.90
C TYR A 438 1.29 -11.70 19.55
N GLY A 439 1.85 -12.91 19.50
CA GLY A 439 3.20 -13.19 20.01
C GLY A 439 4.33 -12.47 19.27
N MET A 440 4.08 -11.98 18.04
CA MET A 440 5.05 -11.26 17.22
C MET A 440 4.88 -9.74 17.26
N LEU A 441 3.83 -9.21 17.92
CA LEU A 441 3.55 -7.78 17.99
C LEU A 441 4.62 -7.04 18.81
N PRO A 442 4.82 -5.73 18.54
CA PRO A 442 5.85 -4.93 19.22
C PRO A 442 5.72 -4.93 20.73
N PHE A 443 4.51 -4.78 21.22
CA PHE A 443 4.20 -4.72 22.66
C PHE A 443 3.49 -5.98 23.13
N THR A 444 3.55 -6.25 24.44
CA THR A 444 2.87 -7.40 25.04
C THR A 444 1.35 -7.27 24.89
N VAL A 445 0.68 -8.31 24.42
CA VAL A 445 -0.76 -8.31 24.21
C VAL A 445 -1.47 -8.95 25.39
N THR A 446 -2.32 -8.18 26.07
CA THR A 446 -3.24 -8.65 27.10
C THR A 446 -4.69 -8.71 26.60
N TYR A 447 -4.92 -8.29 25.36
CA TYR A 447 -6.25 -8.21 24.74
C TYR A 447 -6.75 -9.59 24.30
N GLU A 448 -8.00 -9.90 24.66
CA GLU A 448 -8.70 -11.12 24.26
C GLU A 448 -9.88 -10.78 23.33
N PRO A 449 -9.83 -11.18 22.05
CA PRO A 449 -10.86 -10.84 21.08
C PRO A 449 -12.15 -11.67 21.25
N PHE A 450 -12.07 -12.92 21.75
CA PHE A 450 -13.18 -13.85 21.82
C PHE A 450 -13.95 -13.78 23.16
N THR A 451 -14.16 -12.57 23.67
CA THR A 451 -15.11 -12.39 24.78
C THR A 451 -16.55 -12.45 24.27
N THR A 452 -17.48 -12.89 25.10
CA THR A 452 -18.92 -12.96 24.77
C THR A 452 -19.42 -11.59 24.28
N SER A 453 -19.02 -10.52 24.95
CA SER A 453 -19.42 -9.16 24.58
C SER A 453 -18.95 -8.77 23.18
N HIS A 454 -17.66 -8.98 22.86
CA HIS A 454 -17.10 -8.63 21.55
C HIS A 454 -17.75 -9.42 20.41
N VAL A 455 -17.90 -10.74 20.60
CA VAL A 455 -18.52 -11.61 19.60
C VAL A 455 -19.97 -11.20 19.35
N LEU A 456 -20.77 -10.99 20.40
CA LEU A 456 -22.18 -10.59 20.27
C LEU A 456 -22.31 -9.21 19.61
N THR A 457 -21.51 -8.22 20.04
CA THR A 457 -21.54 -6.86 19.45
C THR A 457 -21.20 -6.92 17.96
N GLN A 458 -20.18 -7.70 17.57
CA GLN A 458 -19.82 -7.83 16.18
C GLN A 458 -20.88 -8.58 15.36
N LEU A 459 -21.47 -9.64 15.88
CA LEU A 459 -22.56 -10.37 15.21
C LEU A 459 -23.80 -9.49 15.03
N GLN A 460 -24.15 -8.67 16.03
CA GLN A 460 -25.22 -7.70 15.92
C GLN A 460 -24.94 -6.68 14.82
N LEU A 461 -23.72 -6.10 14.78
CA LEU A 461 -23.32 -5.18 13.73
C LEU A 461 -23.48 -5.81 12.34
N LEU A 462 -22.94 -7.03 12.15
CA LEU A 462 -23.01 -7.75 10.89
C LEU A 462 -24.45 -8.03 10.48
N LEU A 463 -25.29 -8.47 11.42
CA LEU A 463 -26.70 -8.79 11.17
C LEU A 463 -27.48 -7.52 10.75
N PHE A 464 -27.40 -6.44 11.54
CA PHE A 464 -28.16 -5.23 11.27
C PHE A 464 -27.67 -4.49 10.01
N ALA A 465 -26.36 -4.46 9.77
CA ALA A 465 -25.81 -3.89 8.54
C ALA A 465 -26.25 -4.71 7.31
N SER A 466 -26.20 -6.04 7.37
CA SER A 466 -26.70 -6.91 6.28
C SER A 466 -28.19 -6.72 6.04
N LEU A 467 -28.98 -6.66 7.12
CA LEU A 467 -30.42 -6.40 7.02
C LEU A 467 -30.71 -5.03 6.37
N SER A 468 -29.93 -3.99 6.72
CA SER A 468 -30.04 -2.67 6.10
C SER A 468 -29.81 -2.72 4.60
N VAL A 469 -28.78 -3.43 4.13
CA VAL A 469 -28.50 -3.63 2.70
C VAL A 469 -29.68 -4.31 2.00
N VAL A 470 -30.23 -5.38 2.60
CA VAL A 470 -31.39 -6.11 2.05
C VAL A 470 -32.62 -5.20 1.96
N VAL A 471 -32.88 -4.39 2.99
CA VAL A 471 -33.98 -3.42 2.98
C VAL A 471 -33.77 -2.37 1.90
N LEU A 472 -32.61 -1.77 1.79
CA LEU A 472 -32.28 -0.77 0.77
C LEU A 472 -32.44 -1.34 -0.64
N MET A 473 -31.98 -2.56 -0.89
CA MET A 473 -32.15 -3.23 -2.19
C MET A 473 -33.63 -3.52 -2.50
N LYS A 474 -34.40 -4.04 -1.54
CA LYS A 474 -35.81 -4.35 -1.74
C LYS A 474 -36.69 -3.12 -1.93
N THR A 475 -36.38 -2.02 -1.26
CA THR A 475 -37.11 -0.76 -1.39
C THR A 475 -36.68 0.06 -2.62
N GLY A 476 -35.64 -0.37 -3.34
CA GLY A 476 -35.10 0.36 -4.49
C GLY A 476 -34.38 1.66 -4.11
N THR A 477 -34.05 1.86 -2.84
CA THR A 477 -33.29 3.01 -2.33
C THR A 477 -31.79 2.80 -2.33
N TYR A 478 -31.32 1.56 -2.59
CA TYR A 478 -29.90 1.30 -2.79
C TYR A 478 -29.39 2.06 -4.03
N PRO A 479 -28.25 2.76 -3.97
CA PRO A 479 -27.72 3.48 -5.12
C PRO A 479 -27.52 2.55 -6.32
N PRO A 480 -28.09 2.89 -7.50
CA PRO A 480 -27.92 2.04 -8.67
C PRO A 480 -26.48 2.05 -9.16
N GLU A 481 -26.01 0.91 -9.62
CA GLU A 481 -24.73 0.78 -10.29
C GLU A 481 -24.79 1.49 -11.64
N LEU A 482 -24.04 2.58 -11.80
CA LEU A 482 -24.05 3.39 -13.01
C LEU A 482 -22.71 3.31 -13.73
N VAL A 483 -22.76 3.25 -15.06
CA VAL A 483 -21.56 3.33 -15.92
C VAL A 483 -21.16 4.80 -16.05
N ARG A 484 -20.50 5.33 -15.03
CA ARG A 484 -20.04 6.74 -14.98
C ARG A 484 -18.70 6.81 -14.26
N GLU A 485 -17.98 7.91 -14.41
CA GLU A 485 -16.84 8.26 -13.58
C GLU A 485 -17.33 9.12 -12.41
N ASN A 486 -17.01 8.75 -11.20
CA ASN A 486 -17.30 9.53 -10.00
C ASN A 486 -16.21 10.58 -9.85
N LEU A 487 -16.63 11.83 -9.58
CA LEU A 487 -15.70 12.91 -9.29
C LEU A 487 -15.07 12.69 -7.91
N ASP A 488 -13.75 12.75 -7.86
CA ASP A 488 -12.97 12.69 -6.64
C ASP A 488 -12.03 13.90 -6.58
N PHE A 489 -11.20 13.98 -5.56
CA PHE A 489 -10.30 15.11 -5.32
C PHE A 489 -9.30 15.33 -6.46
N ASP A 490 -8.99 14.31 -7.25
CA ASP A 490 -8.16 14.40 -8.46
C ASP A 490 -8.71 15.39 -9.51
N PHE A 491 -10.02 15.65 -9.49
CA PHE A 491 -10.62 16.70 -10.32
C PHE A 491 -9.93 18.06 -10.11
N PHE A 492 -9.60 18.40 -8.86
CA PHE A 492 -8.92 19.67 -8.56
C PHE A 492 -7.50 19.69 -9.10
N TYR A 493 -6.75 18.58 -8.99
CA TYR A 493 -5.39 18.50 -9.56
C TYR A 493 -5.41 18.59 -11.07
N ARG A 494 -6.33 17.87 -11.72
CA ARG A 494 -6.46 17.84 -13.18
C ARG A 494 -6.91 19.20 -13.72
N LYS A 495 -7.81 19.90 -13.02
CA LYS A 495 -8.25 21.25 -13.41
C LYS A 495 -7.17 22.28 -13.12
N GLY A 496 -6.54 22.20 -11.93
CA GLY A 496 -5.42 23.07 -11.55
C GLY A 496 -4.23 22.94 -12.49
N GLY A 497 -3.86 21.71 -12.86
CA GLY A 497 -2.80 21.47 -13.82
C GLY A 497 -3.10 22.03 -15.20
N ARG A 498 -4.35 21.86 -15.70
CA ARG A 498 -4.76 22.51 -16.97
C ARG A 498 -4.73 24.02 -16.88
N LEU A 499 -5.15 24.59 -15.75
CA LEU A 499 -5.07 26.04 -15.52
C LEU A 499 -3.61 26.52 -15.51
N LEU A 500 -2.72 25.80 -14.83
CA LEU A 500 -1.29 26.08 -14.81
C LEU A 500 -0.69 25.96 -16.22
N GLY A 501 -0.98 24.89 -16.96
CA GLY A 501 -0.59 24.73 -18.35
C GLY A 501 -1.09 25.91 -19.21
N TRP A 502 -2.37 26.29 -19.06
CA TRP A 502 -2.92 27.43 -19.78
C TRP A 502 -2.22 28.76 -19.43
N ILE A 503 -1.88 28.98 -18.14
CA ILE A 503 -1.11 30.16 -17.69
C ILE A 503 0.30 30.15 -18.30
N VAL A 504 0.93 28.98 -18.39
CA VAL A 504 2.27 28.83 -18.99
C VAL A 504 2.23 29.04 -20.50
N ASP A 505 1.21 28.53 -21.21
CA ASP A 505 1.12 28.58 -22.67
C ASP A 505 0.53 29.89 -23.20
N ASN A 506 -0.24 30.65 -22.42
CA ASN A 506 -0.86 31.87 -22.86
C ASN A 506 0.01 33.10 -22.67
N PRO A 507 -0.05 34.10 -23.60
CA PRO A 507 0.88 35.22 -23.70
C PRO A 507 0.71 36.39 -22.71
N ILE A 508 -0.09 36.23 -21.67
CA ILE A 508 0.24 36.94 -20.42
C ILE A 508 1.69 36.58 -20.04
N GLY A 509 2.12 35.46 -20.51
CA GLY A 509 3.47 35.02 -20.62
C GLY A 509 4.04 35.00 -22.05
N ARG A 510 4.17 36.09 -22.79
CA ARG A 510 5.22 36.15 -23.84
C ARG A 510 6.64 35.99 -23.24
N GLY A 511 6.72 35.96 -21.88
CA GLY A 511 7.85 35.38 -21.16
C GLY A 511 7.83 33.84 -21.06
N ALA A 512 6.73 33.14 -21.39
CA ALA A 512 6.61 31.69 -21.21
C ALA A 512 7.43 30.89 -22.22
N ALA A 513 7.62 31.36 -23.44
CA ALA A 513 8.59 30.75 -24.38
C ALA A 513 10.05 30.87 -23.82
N GLY A 514 10.34 31.90 -23.03
CA GLY A 514 11.58 32.01 -22.25
C GLY A 514 11.62 31.02 -21.07
N LEU A 515 10.48 30.80 -20.42
CA LEU A 515 10.40 29.90 -19.26
C LEU A 515 10.45 28.41 -19.69
N SER A 516 9.82 28.02 -20.79
CA SER A 516 9.95 26.67 -21.32
C SER A 516 11.38 26.39 -21.83
N ARG A 517 12.02 27.33 -22.53
CA ARG A 517 13.45 27.26 -22.83
C ARG A 517 14.29 27.20 -21.56
N PHE A 518 13.94 28.00 -20.55
CA PHE A 518 14.65 27.97 -19.28
C PHE A 518 14.49 26.61 -18.58
N ILE A 519 13.29 26.05 -18.51
CA ILE A 519 13.04 24.77 -17.82
C ILE A 519 13.59 23.57 -18.60
N LEU A 520 13.47 23.56 -19.93
CA LEU A 520 13.82 22.39 -20.75
C LEU A 520 15.28 22.41 -21.22
N ASP A 521 15.81 23.60 -21.52
CA ASP A 521 17.14 23.72 -22.10
C ASP A 521 18.16 24.39 -21.14
N GLU A 522 17.79 25.50 -20.49
CA GLU A 522 18.73 26.26 -19.70
C GLU A 522 18.85 25.79 -18.26
N ALA A 523 17.76 25.36 -17.61
CA ALA A 523 17.81 24.95 -16.23
C ALA A 523 18.58 23.62 -16.06
N PRO A 524 18.39 22.59 -16.93
CA PRO A 524 19.23 21.40 -16.88
C PRO A 524 20.70 21.71 -17.13
N ALA A 525 21.02 22.62 -18.09
CA ALA A 525 22.39 23.02 -18.37
C ALA A 525 23.00 23.81 -17.21
N LYS A 526 22.23 24.71 -16.58
CA LYS A 526 22.67 25.46 -15.38
C LYS A 526 22.81 24.55 -14.17
N VAL A 527 21.90 23.60 -13.99
CA VAL A 527 21.98 22.57 -12.93
C VAL A 527 23.23 21.73 -13.13
N LEU A 528 23.49 21.24 -14.36
CA LEU A 528 24.73 20.53 -14.68
C LEU A 528 25.97 21.36 -14.41
N GLY A 529 25.94 22.65 -14.77
CA GLY A 529 27.02 23.60 -14.52
C GLY A 529 27.21 23.95 -13.03
N LEU A 530 26.13 23.88 -12.22
CA LEU A 530 26.21 24.04 -10.77
C LEU A 530 26.79 22.78 -10.11
N VAL A 531 26.37 21.60 -10.56
CA VAL A 531 26.95 20.33 -10.12
C VAL A 531 28.44 20.26 -10.37
N GLN A 532 28.90 20.75 -11.53
CA GLN A 532 30.34 20.85 -11.86
C GLN A 532 31.12 21.88 -11.03
N LYS A 533 30.42 22.84 -10.42
CA LYS A 533 31.02 23.89 -9.58
C LYS A 533 30.96 23.59 -8.09
N ILE A 534 30.47 22.40 -7.68
CA ILE A 534 30.43 22.00 -6.28
C ILE A 534 31.88 21.98 -5.74
N PRO A 535 32.20 22.81 -4.74
CA PRO A 535 33.58 22.92 -4.24
C PRO A 535 34.05 21.56 -3.68
N ALA A 536 35.26 21.19 -4.07
CA ALA A 536 35.87 19.92 -3.63
C ALA A 536 36.14 19.84 -2.10
N HIS A 537 36.02 20.97 -1.38
CA HIS A 537 36.18 21.00 0.07
C HIS A 537 34.90 20.73 0.87
N LEU A 538 33.74 20.59 0.19
CA LEU A 538 32.55 20.12 0.86
C LEU A 538 32.71 18.63 1.27
N PRO A 539 32.15 18.24 2.44
CA PRO A 539 32.12 16.84 2.83
C PRO A 539 31.55 15.97 1.72
N VAL A 540 32.13 14.79 1.50
CA VAL A 540 31.78 13.88 0.37
C VAL A 540 30.27 13.59 0.30
N HIS A 541 29.61 13.50 1.47
CA HIS A 541 28.16 13.29 1.54
C HIS A 541 27.35 14.42 0.90
N TRP A 542 27.76 15.71 1.02
CA TRP A 542 27.08 16.82 0.37
C TRP A 542 27.31 16.87 -1.14
N GLN A 543 28.47 16.41 -1.60
CA GLN A 543 28.78 16.31 -3.04
C GLN A 543 27.88 15.29 -3.75
N MET A 544 27.31 14.34 -3.02
CA MET A 544 26.42 13.31 -3.58
C MET A 544 24.93 13.61 -3.37
N VAL A 545 24.54 14.13 -2.21
CA VAL A 545 23.14 14.45 -1.90
C VAL A 545 22.63 15.60 -2.78
N LEU A 546 23.44 16.61 -3.01
CA LEU A 546 23.04 17.77 -3.82
C LEU A 546 22.74 17.39 -5.29
N PRO A 547 23.59 16.62 -6.00
CA PRO A 547 23.28 16.13 -7.33
C PRO A 547 22.05 15.23 -7.39
N GLY A 548 21.85 14.37 -6.38
CA GLY A 548 20.67 13.49 -6.26
C GLY A 548 19.37 14.30 -6.15
N LEU A 549 19.35 15.32 -5.29
CA LEU A 549 18.22 16.24 -5.14
C LEU A 549 17.92 16.98 -6.45
N LEU A 550 18.97 17.49 -7.11
CA LEU A 550 18.84 18.21 -8.37
C LEU A 550 18.33 17.28 -9.48
N LEU A 551 18.79 16.03 -9.52
CA LEU A 551 18.33 15.03 -10.48
C LEU A 551 16.84 14.69 -10.25
N LEU A 552 16.42 14.52 -9.01
CA LEU A 552 15.02 14.28 -8.64
C LEU A 552 14.12 15.46 -8.98
N LEU A 553 14.56 16.68 -8.73
CA LEU A 553 13.84 17.89 -9.13
C LEU A 553 13.74 18.03 -10.65
N ALA A 554 14.80 17.70 -11.39
CA ALA A 554 14.80 17.70 -12.84
C ALA A 554 13.85 16.61 -13.39
N LEU A 555 13.85 15.42 -12.80
CA LEU A 555 12.93 14.35 -13.15
C LEU A 555 11.47 14.73 -12.87
N LEU A 556 11.19 15.35 -11.74
CA LEU A 556 9.85 15.85 -11.41
C LEU A 556 9.40 16.92 -12.41
N ALA A 557 10.26 17.87 -12.74
CA ALA A 557 9.97 18.90 -13.75
C ALA A 557 9.70 18.28 -15.13
N PHE A 558 10.52 17.29 -15.53
CA PHE A 558 10.33 16.54 -16.78
C PHE A 558 9.02 15.77 -16.80
N LEU A 559 8.68 15.08 -15.71
CA LEU A 559 7.41 14.33 -15.59
C LEU A 559 6.21 15.28 -15.61
N LEU A 560 6.28 16.43 -14.93
CA LEU A 560 5.24 17.44 -14.96
C LEU A 560 5.07 18.02 -16.37
N ALA A 561 6.16 18.31 -17.08
CA ALA A 561 6.11 18.83 -18.45
C ALA A 561 5.48 17.84 -19.46
N ASN A 562 5.58 16.52 -19.21
CA ASN A 562 4.95 15.50 -20.06
C ASN A 562 3.53 15.09 -19.63
N LEU A 563 3.04 15.61 -18.50
CA LEU A 563 1.68 15.32 -18.00
C LEU A 563 0.64 16.34 -18.48
N PHE A 564 1.07 17.47 -18.98
CA PHE A 564 0.27 18.57 -19.49
C PHE A 564 0.55 18.83 -20.97
#